data_fee5770b00746050f8d5123f989dc276
#
_entry.id   fee5770b00746050f8d5123f989dc276
#
_cell.length_a   1.000
_cell.length_b   1.000
_cell.length_c   1.000
_cell.angle_alpha   90.00
_cell.angle_beta   90.00
_cell.angle_gamma   90.00
#
_symmetry.space_group_name_H-M   'P 1'
#
loop_
_entity.id
_entity.type
_entity.pdbx_description
1 polymer ?
#
loop_
_entity_poly.entity_id
_entity_poly.type
_entity_poly.pdbx_seq_one_letter_code
_entity_poly.pdbx_strand_id
1 'polypeptide(L)'
;MNLNMKGHVLVKDKESGEILADQNNAIHYGNMARIVALALNNTADAYINFVAFGNGGTSVDTSGKVLYKTPRVSEAYDASSNLYNTTYNKDIYPGDTTNKIEIITGASYTDIKMTVTLGYSEPSGQEVFDTSITNEGDYIFDELGVFTNSTDFADAIMLTHVIFHPVQKSQNRVIEIIYTIRVQLS
;
A
#
# COMPACT_ATOMS: atom_id res chain seq x y z
N MET A 1 29.49 0.21 -0.38
CA MET A 1 28.32 -0.63 0.01
C MET A 1 27.09 0.27 -0.02
N ASN A 2 26.16 0.00 -0.89
CA ASN A 2 24.92 0.74 -1.01
C ASN A 2 23.73 -0.15 -0.64
N LEU A 3 22.82 0.37 0.17
CA LEU A 3 21.52 -0.26 0.44
C LEU A 3 20.57 0.11 -0.69
N ASN A 4 20.16 -0.86 -1.48
CA ASN A 4 19.21 -0.67 -2.57
C ASN A 4 17.85 -1.26 -2.14
N MET A 5 16.80 -0.47 -2.29
CA MET A 5 15.42 -0.91 -2.01
C MET A 5 14.57 -0.74 -3.26
N LYS A 6 13.77 -1.75 -3.56
CA LYS A 6 12.79 -1.72 -4.65
C LYS A 6 11.47 -2.22 -4.13
N GLY A 7 10.40 -1.59 -4.56
CA GLY A 7 9.07 -2.00 -4.19
C GLY A 7 8.24 -2.40 -5.40
N HIS A 8 7.35 -3.36 -5.21
CA HIS A 8 6.44 -3.88 -6.22
C HIS A 8 5.07 -4.17 -5.60
N VAL A 9 4.03 -3.85 -6.34
CA VAL A 9 2.63 -4.10 -5.95
C VAL A 9 1.93 -4.86 -7.06
N LEU A 10 1.28 -5.94 -6.68
CA LEU A 10 0.33 -6.70 -7.48
C LEU A 10 -1.04 -6.67 -6.81
N VAL A 11 -2.04 -6.12 -7.49
CA VAL A 11 -3.45 -6.14 -7.07
C VAL A 11 -4.20 -7.05 -8.02
N LYS A 12 -4.90 -8.03 -7.48
CA LYS A 12 -5.68 -8.98 -8.29
C LYS A 12 -7.04 -9.29 -7.68
N ASP A 13 -7.98 -9.62 -8.51
CA ASP A 13 -9.19 -10.30 -8.09
C ASP A 13 -8.82 -11.72 -7.66
N LYS A 14 -9.15 -12.09 -6.42
CA LYS A 14 -8.70 -13.36 -5.83
C LYS A 14 -9.40 -14.57 -6.44
N GLU A 15 -10.61 -14.41 -6.92
CA GLU A 15 -11.43 -15.51 -7.44
C GLU A 15 -11.18 -15.75 -8.91
N SER A 16 -11.19 -14.70 -9.73
CA SER A 16 -10.93 -14.80 -11.16
C SER A 16 -9.46 -14.88 -11.52
N GLY A 17 -8.57 -14.39 -10.64
CA GLY A 17 -7.16 -14.23 -10.92
C GLY A 17 -6.83 -13.03 -11.82
N GLU A 18 -7.82 -12.21 -12.17
CA GLU A 18 -7.63 -11.00 -12.99
C GLU A 18 -6.65 -10.05 -12.31
N ILE A 19 -5.64 -9.62 -13.06
CA ILE A 19 -4.68 -8.60 -12.59
C ILE A 19 -5.31 -7.24 -12.78
N LEU A 20 -5.48 -6.51 -11.66
CA LEU A 20 -6.09 -5.19 -11.61
C LEU A 20 -5.04 -4.07 -11.61
N ALA A 21 -3.88 -4.33 -10.98
CA ALA A 21 -2.71 -3.46 -11.05
C ALA A 21 -1.44 -4.30 -10.84
N ASP A 22 -0.38 -3.98 -11.59
CA ASP A 22 0.92 -4.65 -11.52
C ASP A 22 2.01 -3.62 -11.83
N GLN A 23 2.66 -3.10 -10.81
CA GLN A 23 3.65 -2.03 -11.00
C GLN A 23 4.62 -1.84 -9.84
N ASN A 24 5.70 -1.12 -10.10
CA ASN A 24 6.62 -0.69 -9.05
C ASN A 24 6.00 0.41 -8.21
N ASN A 25 6.24 0.37 -6.89
CA ASN A 25 5.88 1.46 -5.99
C ASN A 25 7.08 2.39 -5.77
N ALA A 26 6.79 3.62 -5.37
CA ALA A 26 7.79 4.56 -4.92
C ALA A 26 8.10 4.35 -3.42
N ILE A 27 9.38 4.35 -3.06
CA ILE A 27 9.85 4.24 -1.68
C ILE A 27 10.17 5.63 -1.15
N HIS A 28 9.69 5.93 0.05
CA HIS A 28 10.04 7.13 0.78
C HIS A 28 11.37 6.91 1.50
N TYR A 29 12.48 7.21 0.83
CA TYR A 29 13.83 6.87 1.32
C TYR A 29 14.14 7.50 2.68
N GLY A 30 13.75 8.76 2.90
CA GLY A 30 13.98 9.44 4.19
C GLY A 30 13.24 8.77 5.35
N ASN A 31 11.98 8.39 5.14
CA ASN A 31 11.19 7.69 6.15
C ASN A 31 11.73 6.27 6.38
N MET A 32 12.08 5.57 5.30
CA MET A 32 12.65 4.22 5.39
C MET A 32 13.98 4.23 6.16
N ALA A 33 14.88 5.18 5.87
CA ALA A 33 16.14 5.33 6.60
C ALA A 33 15.90 5.60 8.10
N ARG A 34 14.91 6.44 8.43
CA ARG A 34 14.52 6.71 9.81
C ARG A 34 14.03 5.45 10.52
N ILE A 35 13.16 4.66 9.90
CA ILE A 35 12.63 3.43 10.49
C ILE A 35 13.71 2.38 10.69
N VAL A 36 14.62 2.20 9.73
CA VAL A 36 15.77 1.30 9.89
C VAL A 36 16.62 1.69 11.09
N ALA A 37 16.92 2.99 11.27
CA ALA A 37 17.68 3.49 12.40
C ALA A 37 16.93 3.26 13.73
N LEU A 38 15.62 3.49 13.78
CA LEU A 38 14.80 3.26 14.97
C LEU A 38 14.71 1.78 15.33
N ALA A 39 14.55 0.89 14.34
CA ALA A 39 14.53 -0.56 14.54
C ALA A 39 15.87 -1.07 15.10
N LEU A 40 17.00 -0.60 14.55
CA LEU A 40 18.34 -0.96 15.06
C LEU A 40 18.61 -0.39 16.46
N ASN A 41 17.97 0.71 16.82
CA ASN A 41 18.03 1.29 18.18
C ASN A 41 17.03 0.66 19.16
N ASN A 42 16.34 -0.42 18.78
CA ASN A 42 15.31 -1.09 19.58
C ASN A 42 14.18 -0.13 20.04
N THR A 43 13.82 0.81 19.16
CA THR A 43 12.70 1.70 19.43
C THR A 43 11.38 0.96 19.17
N ALA A 44 10.44 1.06 20.09
CA ALA A 44 9.10 0.49 19.91
C ALA A 44 8.42 1.07 18.64
N ASP A 45 7.54 0.27 18.04
CA ASP A 45 6.71 0.65 16.89
C ASP A 45 7.46 0.95 15.57
N ALA A 46 8.78 0.72 15.53
CA ALA A 46 9.60 0.87 14.32
C ALA A 46 9.49 -0.37 13.40
N TYR A 47 8.27 -0.78 13.06
CA TYR A 47 7.99 -1.90 12.15
C TYR A 47 6.74 -1.61 11.30
N ILE A 48 6.62 -2.34 10.19
CA ILE A 48 5.45 -2.25 9.30
C ILE A 48 4.25 -2.88 9.99
N ASN A 49 3.11 -2.17 10.01
CA ASN A 49 1.90 -2.63 10.68
C ASN A 49 0.67 -2.68 9.79
N PHE A 50 0.49 -1.77 8.84
CA PHE A 50 -0.70 -1.75 8.02
C PHE A 50 -0.45 -1.27 6.59
N VAL A 51 -1.40 -1.58 5.72
CA VAL A 51 -1.52 -1.01 4.38
C VAL A 51 -2.72 -0.08 4.36
N ALA A 52 -2.50 1.16 3.92
CA ALA A 52 -3.55 2.14 3.69
C ALA A 52 -3.99 2.12 2.24
N PHE A 53 -5.28 2.34 2.03
CA PHE A 53 -5.96 2.43 0.74
C PHE A 53 -6.55 3.82 0.59
N GLY A 54 -6.50 4.36 -0.61
CA GLY A 54 -7.03 5.68 -0.90
C GLY A 54 -7.57 5.83 -2.31
N ASN A 55 -8.24 6.95 -2.54
CA ASN A 55 -8.84 7.30 -3.83
C ASN A 55 -8.50 8.73 -4.31
N GLY A 56 -7.41 9.28 -3.80
CA GLY A 56 -6.95 10.63 -4.14
C GLY A 56 -5.81 10.67 -5.15
N GLY A 57 -5.29 9.52 -5.61
CA GLY A 57 -4.12 9.40 -6.47
C GLY A 57 -4.37 9.77 -7.93
N THR A 58 -5.61 9.72 -8.39
CA THR A 58 -6.00 10.05 -9.76
C THR A 58 -7.08 11.12 -9.82
N SER A 59 -7.31 11.63 -11.02
CA SER A 59 -8.43 12.50 -11.38
C SER A 59 -8.85 12.20 -12.80
N VAL A 60 -10.04 12.64 -13.19
CA VAL A 60 -10.53 12.48 -14.56
C VAL A 60 -10.62 13.87 -15.22
N ASP A 61 -10.06 14.03 -16.40
CA ASP A 61 -10.17 15.26 -17.17
C ASP A 61 -11.53 15.36 -17.88
N THR A 62 -11.77 16.48 -18.54
CA THR A 62 -13.03 16.76 -19.26
C THR A 62 -13.30 15.81 -20.44
N SER A 63 -12.28 15.07 -20.89
CA SER A 63 -12.41 14.06 -21.96
C SER A 63 -12.67 12.65 -21.43
N GLY A 64 -12.69 12.45 -20.09
CA GLY A 64 -12.81 11.15 -19.45
C GLY A 64 -11.48 10.42 -19.28
N LYS A 65 -10.34 11.06 -19.56
CA LYS A 65 -9.02 10.48 -19.40
C LYS A 65 -8.58 10.52 -17.93
N VAL A 66 -8.09 9.40 -17.42
CA VAL A 66 -7.52 9.32 -16.08
C VAL A 66 -6.13 9.97 -16.06
N LEU A 67 -5.94 10.90 -15.16
CA LEU A 67 -4.69 11.59 -14.88
C LEU A 67 -4.13 11.10 -13.55
N TYR A 68 -2.85 10.74 -13.52
CA TYR A 68 -2.17 10.21 -12.33
C TYR A 68 -1.35 11.30 -11.66
N LYS A 69 -1.47 11.40 -10.34
CA LYS A 69 -0.60 12.27 -9.53
C LYS A 69 0.76 11.60 -9.31
N THR A 70 1.72 12.37 -8.83
CA THR A 70 3.04 11.86 -8.45
C THR A 70 2.97 11.25 -7.04
N PRO A 71 3.54 10.05 -6.77
CA PRO A 71 3.64 9.53 -5.41
C PRO A 71 4.28 10.52 -4.43
N ARG A 72 3.72 10.62 -3.23
CA ARG A 72 4.17 11.55 -2.16
C ARG A 72 5.32 10.95 -1.38
N VAL A 73 6.49 10.86 -2.02
CA VAL A 73 7.72 10.31 -1.43
C VAL A 73 8.88 11.29 -1.59
N SER A 74 9.85 11.22 -0.69
CA SER A 74 11.00 12.11 -0.69
C SER A 74 12.27 11.38 -0.20
N GLU A 75 13.44 11.96 -0.46
CA GLU A 75 14.71 11.49 0.12
C GLU A 75 14.90 11.99 1.54
N ALA A 76 14.29 13.11 1.91
CA ALA A 76 14.31 13.63 3.27
C ALA A 76 13.24 12.98 4.15
N TYR A 77 13.52 12.83 5.44
CA TYR A 77 12.50 12.39 6.41
C TYR A 77 11.33 13.37 6.46
N ASP A 78 10.13 12.83 6.35
CA ASP A 78 8.88 13.59 6.47
C ASP A 78 7.79 12.73 7.13
N ALA A 79 7.56 12.98 8.42
CA ALA A 79 6.52 12.29 9.18
C ALA A 79 5.09 12.68 8.73
N SER A 80 4.92 13.79 8.01
CA SER A 80 3.61 14.25 7.53
C SER A 80 3.20 13.63 6.18
N SER A 81 4.12 12.90 5.52
CA SER A 81 3.81 12.21 4.27
C SER A 81 2.69 11.19 4.45
N ASN A 82 1.69 11.26 3.58
CA ASN A 82 0.53 10.39 3.61
C ASN A 82 -0.02 10.20 2.20
N LEU A 83 -0.99 9.30 2.02
CA LEU A 83 -1.80 9.21 0.81
C LEU A 83 -2.49 10.56 0.54
N TYR A 84 -2.95 10.76 -0.69
CA TYR A 84 -3.72 11.95 -1.03
C TYR A 84 -5.07 11.99 -0.32
N ASN A 85 -5.75 10.84 -0.26
CA ASN A 85 -7.01 10.68 0.44
C ASN A 85 -7.16 9.23 0.95
N THR A 86 -6.76 8.98 2.18
CA THR A 86 -6.92 7.67 2.83
C THR A 86 -8.38 7.39 3.13
N THR A 87 -8.91 6.28 2.65
CA THR A 87 -10.31 5.88 2.87
C THR A 87 -10.44 4.61 3.71
N TYR A 88 -9.39 3.74 3.71
CA TYR A 88 -9.40 2.49 4.46
C TYR A 88 -8.00 2.06 4.88
N ASN A 89 -7.88 1.40 6.02
CA ASN A 89 -6.64 0.81 6.52
C ASN A 89 -6.85 -0.66 6.85
N LYS A 90 -5.85 -1.50 6.56
CA LYS A 90 -5.84 -2.92 6.89
C LYS A 90 -4.55 -3.30 7.59
N ASP A 91 -4.68 -3.75 8.83
CA ASP A 91 -3.55 -4.24 9.61
C ASP A 91 -3.03 -5.55 9.05
N ILE A 92 -1.71 -5.75 9.18
CA ILE A 92 -1.00 -6.95 8.78
C ILE A 92 -0.12 -7.44 9.93
N TYR A 93 -0.07 -8.74 10.13
CA TYR A 93 0.68 -9.33 11.25
C TYR A 93 1.53 -10.52 10.80
N PRO A 94 2.72 -10.73 11.38
CA PRO A 94 3.46 -11.96 11.21
C PRO A 94 2.63 -13.15 11.72
N GLY A 95 2.53 -14.20 10.90
CA GLY A 95 1.79 -15.42 11.27
C GLY A 95 0.28 -15.38 11.02
N ASP A 96 -0.30 -14.26 10.61
CA ASP A 96 -1.67 -14.24 10.08
C ASP A 96 -1.75 -15.02 8.76
N THR A 97 -2.86 -15.69 8.51
CA THR A 97 -3.04 -16.51 7.30
C THR A 97 -3.57 -15.71 6.12
N THR A 98 -4.21 -14.57 6.37
CA THR A 98 -4.93 -13.76 5.38
C THR A 98 -4.28 -12.41 5.15
N ASN A 99 -3.89 -11.73 6.23
CA ASN A 99 -3.26 -10.41 6.18
C ASN A 99 -1.91 -10.48 6.88
N LYS A 100 -0.90 -10.92 6.15
CA LYS A 100 0.39 -11.31 6.70
C LYS A 100 1.55 -10.51 6.16
N ILE A 101 2.62 -10.49 6.94
CA ILE A 101 3.93 -10.02 6.56
C ILE A 101 4.94 -11.14 6.76
N GLU A 102 5.77 -11.40 5.75
CA GLU A 102 6.74 -12.49 5.70
C GLU A 102 8.10 -11.98 5.24
N ILE A 103 9.17 -12.58 5.76
CA ILE A 103 10.53 -12.36 5.27
C ILE A 103 10.92 -13.53 4.37
N ILE A 104 11.32 -13.23 3.14
CA ILE A 104 11.77 -14.19 2.16
C ILE A 104 13.23 -13.88 1.80
N THR A 105 14.15 -14.75 2.23
CA THR A 105 15.58 -14.57 1.98
C THR A 105 15.99 -15.25 0.69
N GLY A 106 16.51 -14.49 -0.26
CA GLY A 106 17.17 -14.96 -1.47
C GLY A 106 18.71 -15.02 -1.31
N ALA A 107 19.42 -15.35 -2.39
CA ALA A 107 20.89 -15.48 -2.36
C ALA A 107 21.59 -14.13 -2.15
N SER A 108 21.05 -13.03 -2.68
CA SER A 108 21.65 -11.68 -2.62
C SER A 108 20.68 -10.57 -2.22
N TYR A 109 19.49 -10.94 -1.77
CA TYR A 109 18.44 -10.00 -1.36
C TYR A 109 17.58 -10.60 -0.25
N THR A 110 16.81 -9.75 0.40
CA THR A 110 15.74 -10.16 1.30
C THR A 110 14.47 -9.37 0.95
N ASP A 111 13.37 -10.08 0.76
CA ASP A 111 12.07 -9.49 0.48
C ASP A 111 11.23 -9.44 1.78
N ILE A 112 10.64 -8.28 2.01
CA ILE A 112 9.53 -8.10 2.93
C ILE A 112 8.27 -8.23 2.07
N LYS A 113 7.58 -9.36 2.20
CA LYS A 113 6.35 -9.63 1.43
C LYS A 113 5.14 -9.48 2.32
N MET A 114 4.24 -8.62 1.92
CA MET A 114 2.95 -8.40 2.57
C MET A 114 1.84 -8.95 1.66
N THR A 115 0.92 -9.71 2.25
CA THR A 115 -0.29 -10.16 1.58
C THR A 115 -1.48 -9.58 2.33
N VAL A 116 -2.36 -8.90 1.63
CA VAL A 116 -3.57 -8.28 2.20
C VAL A 116 -4.76 -8.75 1.38
N THR A 117 -5.81 -9.20 2.05
CA THR A 117 -7.06 -9.60 1.41
C THR A 117 -8.19 -8.70 1.91
N LEU A 118 -8.90 -8.07 0.99
CA LEU A 118 -10.17 -7.41 1.25
C LEU A 118 -11.30 -8.35 0.86
N GLY A 119 -12.03 -8.83 1.86
CA GLY A 119 -13.17 -9.74 1.68
C GLY A 119 -14.40 -9.04 1.08
N TYR A 120 -15.49 -9.76 0.91
CA TYR A 120 -16.74 -9.24 0.32
C TYR A 120 -17.30 -8.03 1.05
N SER A 121 -17.21 -7.98 2.38
CA SER A 121 -17.75 -6.91 3.23
C SER A 121 -16.72 -5.84 3.60
N GLU A 122 -15.58 -5.80 2.91
CA GLU A 122 -14.49 -4.85 3.21
C GLU A 122 -14.21 -3.93 2.01
N PRO A 123 -14.21 -2.60 2.22
CA PRO A 123 -14.69 -1.87 3.41
C PRO A 123 -16.19 -2.09 3.65
N SER A 124 -16.65 -1.88 4.89
CA SER A 124 -18.09 -1.97 5.23
C SER A 124 -18.90 -0.87 4.53
N GLY A 125 -20.17 -1.15 4.26
CA GLY A 125 -21.07 -0.17 3.65
C GLY A 125 -21.08 -0.11 2.13
N GLN A 126 -20.30 -0.98 1.43
CA GLN A 126 -20.35 -1.07 -0.04
C GLN A 126 -21.72 -1.55 -0.52
N GLU A 127 -22.12 -1.08 -1.68
CA GLU A 127 -23.33 -1.57 -2.34
C GLU A 127 -23.03 -2.83 -3.16
N VAL A 128 -24.01 -3.74 -3.25
CA VAL A 128 -23.87 -4.99 -4.02
C VAL A 128 -23.64 -4.69 -5.51
N PHE A 129 -24.30 -3.66 -6.01
CA PHE A 129 -24.14 -3.16 -7.37
C PHE A 129 -23.73 -1.70 -7.31
N ASP A 130 -22.43 -1.46 -7.34
CA ASP A 130 -21.91 -0.12 -7.44
C ASP A 130 -22.05 0.37 -8.88
N THR A 131 -22.94 1.34 -9.08
CA THR A 131 -23.17 2.00 -10.37
C THR A 131 -22.44 3.34 -10.48
N SER A 132 -21.58 3.66 -9.51
CA SER A 132 -20.81 4.90 -9.52
C SER A 132 -19.92 4.99 -10.76
N ILE A 133 -20.14 6.02 -11.54
CA ILE A 133 -19.32 6.38 -12.70
C ILE A 133 -18.24 7.41 -12.33
N THR A 134 -18.15 7.79 -11.07
CA THR A 134 -17.16 8.72 -10.53
C THR A 134 -16.11 7.98 -9.71
N ASN A 135 -14.86 8.47 -9.72
CA ASN A 135 -13.76 7.92 -8.91
C ASN A 135 -13.78 8.45 -7.46
N GLU A 136 -14.94 8.90 -6.97
CA GLU A 136 -15.07 9.59 -5.67
C GLU A 136 -15.64 8.70 -4.56
N GLY A 137 -15.93 7.43 -4.83
CA GLY A 137 -16.48 6.51 -3.83
C GLY A 137 -15.41 5.89 -2.93
N ASP A 138 -15.75 5.63 -1.68
CA ASP A 138 -14.87 4.97 -0.68
C ASP A 138 -14.46 3.54 -1.08
N TYR A 139 -15.08 2.98 -2.08
CA TYR A 139 -14.86 1.63 -2.61
C TYR A 139 -13.99 1.60 -3.87
N ILE A 140 -13.56 2.75 -4.34
CA ILE A 140 -12.61 2.89 -5.43
C ILE A 140 -11.26 3.19 -4.82
N PHE A 141 -10.26 2.37 -5.17
CA PHE A 141 -8.89 2.57 -4.75
C PHE A 141 -8.04 2.87 -5.97
N ASP A 142 -7.26 3.92 -5.90
CA ASP A 142 -6.28 4.31 -6.92
C ASP A 142 -4.90 4.59 -6.32
N GLU A 143 -4.77 4.45 -5.00
CA GLU A 143 -3.51 4.60 -4.28
C GLU A 143 -3.41 3.65 -3.09
N LEU A 144 -2.18 3.21 -2.80
CA LEU A 144 -1.82 2.39 -1.65
C LEU A 144 -0.55 2.90 -1.00
N GLY A 145 -0.43 2.72 0.30
CA GLY A 145 0.79 2.98 1.05
C GLY A 145 1.02 1.97 2.16
N VAL A 146 2.28 1.71 2.47
CA VAL A 146 2.71 0.89 3.60
C VAL A 146 3.16 1.79 4.72
N PHE A 147 2.70 1.53 5.94
CA PHE A 147 2.92 2.36 7.11
C PHE A 147 3.49 1.56 8.29
N THR A 148 4.17 2.29 9.18
CA THR A 148 4.65 1.76 10.45
C THR A 148 3.51 1.57 11.44
N ASN A 149 3.80 0.87 12.54
CA ASN A 149 2.89 0.81 13.68
C ASN A 149 2.76 2.19 14.33
N SER A 150 1.54 2.49 14.78
CA SER A 150 1.24 3.59 15.69
C SER A 150 -0.10 3.30 16.38
N THR A 151 -0.25 3.73 17.60
CA THR A 151 -1.53 3.70 18.33
C THR A 151 -2.52 4.71 17.75
N ASP A 152 -2.01 5.76 17.09
CA ASP A 152 -2.78 6.72 16.30
C ASP A 152 -2.28 6.69 14.86
N PHE A 153 -3.17 6.41 13.90
CA PHE A 153 -2.83 6.41 12.48
C PHE A 153 -2.25 7.74 11.99
N ALA A 154 -2.54 8.84 12.67
CA ALA A 154 -1.98 10.15 12.36
C ALA A 154 -0.47 10.22 12.60
N ASP A 155 0.06 9.42 13.52
CA ASP A 155 1.49 9.36 13.87
C ASP A 155 2.24 8.26 13.11
N ALA A 156 1.56 7.43 12.34
CA ALA A 156 2.17 6.39 11.55
C ALA A 156 2.98 6.98 10.38
N ILE A 157 4.15 6.40 10.13
CA ILE A 157 5.09 6.90 9.12
C ILE A 157 4.90 6.13 7.82
N MET A 158 4.59 6.84 6.74
CA MET A 158 4.47 6.26 5.40
C MET A 158 5.84 5.87 4.84
N LEU A 159 5.99 4.61 4.43
CA LEU A 159 7.24 4.05 3.89
C LEU A 159 7.24 3.96 2.37
N THR A 160 6.07 3.77 1.79
CA THR A 160 5.90 3.63 0.34
C THR A 160 4.61 4.25 -0.12
N HIS A 161 4.55 4.67 -1.39
CA HIS A 161 3.35 5.14 -2.03
C HIS A 161 3.29 4.64 -3.47
N VAL A 162 2.17 4.10 -3.89
CA VAL A 162 1.90 3.71 -5.27
C VAL A 162 0.57 4.29 -5.72
N ILE A 163 0.52 4.74 -6.97
CA ILE A 163 -0.69 5.23 -7.62
C ILE A 163 -0.92 4.38 -8.87
N PHE A 164 -2.14 3.89 -9.04
CA PHE A 164 -2.50 2.98 -10.13
C PHE A 164 -3.88 3.36 -10.72
N HIS A 165 -4.26 2.65 -11.78
CA HIS A 165 -5.58 2.87 -12.37
C HIS A 165 -6.68 2.53 -11.35
N PRO A 166 -7.73 3.37 -11.21
CA PRO A 166 -8.77 3.14 -10.22
C PRO A 166 -9.35 1.72 -10.28
N VAL A 167 -9.35 1.05 -9.16
CA VAL A 167 -9.87 -0.30 -8.96
C VAL A 167 -11.11 -0.24 -8.09
N GLN A 168 -12.23 -0.69 -8.62
CA GLN A 168 -13.47 -0.77 -7.86
C GLN A 168 -13.51 -2.02 -7.00
N LYS A 169 -13.74 -1.85 -5.71
CA LYS A 169 -13.98 -2.91 -4.74
C LYS A 169 -15.46 -2.98 -4.41
N SER A 170 -16.17 -3.92 -5.02
CA SER A 170 -17.59 -4.19 -4.73
C SER A 170 -17.75 -5.34 -3.73
N GLN A 171 -18.96 -5.51 -3.19
CA GLN A 171 -19.30 -6.65 -2.33
C GLN A 171 -19.14 -8.01 -3.04
N ASN A 172 -19.20 -8.04 -4.37
CA ASN A 172 -19.06 -9.25 -5.16
C ASN A 172 -17.62 -9.59 -5.55
N ARG A 173 -16.65 -8.86 -5.00
CA ARG A 173 -15.23 -9.01 -5.36
C ARG A 173 -14.38 -9.17 -4.12
N VAL A 174 -13.51 -10.15 -4.12
CA VAL A 174 -12.42 -10.29 -3.14
C VAL A 174 -11.13 -9.85 -3.81
N ILE A 175 -10.48 -8.83 -3.26
CA ILE A 175 -9.21 -8.30 -3.78
C ILE A 175 -8.07 -8.83 -2.91
N GLU A 176 -7.03 -9.35 -3.56
CA GLU A 176 -5.76 -9.70 -2.93
C GLU A 176 -4.66 -8.76 -3.41
N ILE A 177 -3.96 -8.16 -2.47
CA ILE A 177 -2.80 -7.30 -2.70
C ILE A 177 -1.55 -8.04 -2.24
N ILE A 178 -0.57 -8.18 -3.12
CA ILE A 178 0.76 -8.68 -2.80
C ILE A 178 1.72 -7.51 -2.95
N TYR A 179 2.22 -7.04 -1.81
CA TYR A 179 3.14 -5.92 -1.72
C TYR A 179 4.52 -6.44 -1.35
N THR A 180 5.54 -6.15 -2.13
CA THR A 180 6.91 -6.62 -1.89
C THR A 180 7.87 -5.44 -1.80
N ILE A 181 8.67 -5.40 -0.73
CA ILE A 181 9.81 -4.49 -0.61
C ILE A 181 11.06 -5.36 -0.61
N ARG A 182 11.85 -5.25 -1.66
CA ARG A 182 13.15 -5.92 -1.78
C ARG A 182 14.24 -5.07 -1.19
N VAL A 183 15.02 -5.66 -0.29
CA VAL A 183 16.21 -5.08 0.31
C VAL A 183 17.44 -5.81 -0.20
N GLN A 184 18.39 -5.09 -0.79
CA GLN A 184 19.62 -5.65 -1.36
C GLN A 184 20.81 -4.76 -1.01
N LEU A 185 21.93 -5.39 -0.62
CA LEU A 185 23.23 -4.73 -0.46
C LEU A 185 24.04 -4.89 -1.75
N SER A 186 24.61 -3.81 -2.25
CA SER A 186 25.45 -3.79 -3.46
C SER A 186 26.72 -2.96 -3.24
#